data_e6c90bbe59f3a8c4b7c60ac3fd3dc883
#
_entry.id   e6c90bbe59f3a8c4b7c60ac3fd3dc883
#
_cell.length_a   1.000
_cell.length_b   1.000
_cell.length_c   1.000
_cell.angle_alpha   90.00
_cell.angle_beta   90.00
_cell.angle_gamma   90.00
#
_symmetry.space_group_name_H-M   'P 1'
#
loop_
_entity.id
_entity.type
_entity.pdbx_description
1 polymer ?
#
loop_
_entity_poly.entity_id
_entity_poly.type
_entity_poly.pdbx_seq_one_letter_code
_entity_poly.pdbx_strand_id
1 'polypeptide(L)'
;MDYSHILSELSKNKDIFKDLLSGISKEVYLWKMHSDKWCLLEIICHLYDEEREHFRYRTKHSLENPESILPSINPPAWVQERDYINQDYETMINKFVHERESSINWLQSLPSPNWENVHHHPKLGNM
;
A
#
# COMPACT_ATOMS: atom_id res chain seq x y z
N MET A 1 -2.46 -3.88 23.43
CA MET A 1 -2.67 -4.70 22.23
C MET A 1 -1.32 -5.19 21.71
N ASP A 2 -1.19 -6.49 21.57
CA ASP A 2 0.02 -7.08 20.98
C ASP A 2 -0.13 -7.12 19.45
N TYR A 3 0.70 -6.36 18.77
CA TYR A 3 0.68 -6.29 17.32
C TYR A 3 1.80 -7.09 16.63
N SER A 4 2.56 -7.88 17.42
CA SER A 4 3.64 -8.70 16.86
C SER A 4 3.13 -9.71 15.83
N HIS A 5 1.95 -10.28 16.06
CA HIS A 5 1.31 -11.19 15.12
C HIS A 5 0.99 -10.48 13.80
N ILE A 6 0.47 -9.25 13.88
CA ILE A 6 0.17 -8.45 12.69
C ILE A 6 1.44 -8.19 11.89
N LEU A 7 2.53 -7.80 12.55
CA LEU A 7 3.82 -7.58 11.90
C LEU A 7 4.35 -8.85 11.22
N SER A 8 4.18 -10.00 11.88
CA SER A 8 4.57 -11.29 11.32
C SER A 8 3.77 -11.60 10.04
N GLU A 9 2.46 -11.35 10.04
CA GLU A 9 1.61 -11.56 8.88
C GLU A 9 1.95 -10.60 7.73
N LEU A 10 2.24 -9.34 8.02
CA LEU A 10 2.67 -8.38 7.01
C LEU A 10 3.97 -8.82 6.33
N SER A 11 4.91 -9.33 7.10
CA SER A 11 6.18 -9.83 6.58
C SER A 11 5.99 -11.06 5.70
N LYS A 12 5.15 -12.01 6.14
CA LYS A 12 4.80 -13.20 5.35
C LYS A 12 4.14 -12.83 4.04
N ASN A 13 3.19 -11.92 4.08
CA ASN A 13 2.47 -11.47 2.89
C ASN A 13 3.41 -10.83 1.87
N LYS A 14 4.38 -10.05 2.34
CA LYS A 14 5.40 -9.45 1.49
C LYS A 14 6.16 -10.53 0.71
N ASP A 15 6.62 -11.57 1.39
CA ASP A 15 7.39 -12.65 0.78
C ASP A 15 6.54 -13.46 -0.20
N ILE A 16 5.29 -13.74 0.17
CA ILE A 16 4.34 -14.45 -0.70
C ILE A 16 4.09 -13.64 -1.98
N PHE A 17 3.86 -12.34 -1.86
CA PHE A 17 3.66 -11.46 -3.01
C PHE A 17 4.85 -11.48 -3.95
N LYS A 18 6.06 -11.37 -3.39
CA LYS A 18 7.28 -11.38 -4.19
C LYS A 18 7.44 -12.70 -4.95
N ASP A 19 7.28 -13.82 -4.26
CA ASP A 19 7.45 -15.14 -4.85
C ASP A 19 6.39 -15.44 -5.91
N LEU A 20 5.14 -15.06 -5.64
CA LEU A 20 4.03 -15.35 -6.53
C LEU A 20 4.07 -14.50 -7.80
N LEU A 21 4.50 -13.25 -7.70
CA LEU A 21 4.39 -12.27 -8.78
C LEU A 21 5.67 -12.10 -9.59
N SER A 22 6.83 -12.53 -9.07
CA SER A 22 8.09 -12.42 -9.79
C SER A 22 8.13 -13.41 -10.95
N GLY A 23 8.76 -13.01 -12.07
CA GLY A 23 8.98 -13.88 -13.22
C GLY A 23 7.77 -14.09 -14.11
N ILE A 24 6.69 -13.35 -13.90
CA ILE A 24 5.50 -13.42 -14.75
C ILE A 24 5.78 -12.74 -16.09
N SER A 25 5.34 -13.36 -17.19
CA SER A 25 5.60 -12.84 -18.54
C SER A 25 4.81 -11.55 -18.81
N LYS A 26 5.35 -10.74 -19.73
CA LYS A 26 4.72 -9.46 -20.12
C LYS A 26 3.30 -9.65 -20.63
N GLU A 27 3.03 -10.71 -21.38
CA GLU A 27 1.70 -11.01 -21.88
C GLU A 27 0.70 -11.18 -20.73
N VAL A 28 1.11 -11.80 -19.63
CA VAL A 28 0.25 -12.05 -18.48
C VAL A 28 0.08 -10.80 -17.64
N TYR A 29 1.16 -10.08 -17.32
CA TYR A 29 1.02 -8.92 -16.44
C TYR A 29 0.39 -7.70 -17.10
N LEU A 30 0.31 -7.66 -18.44
CA LEU A 30 -0.40 -6.62 -19.17
C LEU A 30 -1.80 -7.04 -19.63
N TRP A 31 -2.20 -8.30 -19.39
CA TRP A 31 -3.50 -8.80 -19.81
C TRP A 31 -4.64 -8.10 -19.07
N LYS A 32 -5.67 -7.72 -19.81
CA LYS A 32 -6.88 -7.12 -19.24
C LYS A 32 -8.11 -7.89 -19.72
N MET A 33 -9.05 -8.14 -18.81
CA MET A 33 -10.33 -8.75 -19.17
C MET A 33 -11.11 -7.84 -20.11
N HIS A 34 -11.11 -6.54 -19.82
CA HIS A 34 -11.69 -5.47 -20.64
C HIS A 34 -10.77 -4.26 -20.58
N SER A 35 -10.90 -3.34 -21.55
CA SER A 35 -10.05 -2.15 -21.63
C SER A 35 -10.19 -1.23 -20.41
N ASP A 36 -11.34 -1.28 -19.72
CA ASP A 36 -11.61 -0.48 -18.51
C ASP A 36 -11.18 -1.17 -17.21
N LYS A 37 -10.65 -2.38 -17.28
CA LYS A 37 -10.14 -3.10 -16.09
C LYS A 37 -8.63 -2.94 -15.97
N TRP A 38 -8.12 -3.10 -14.76
CA TRP A 38 -6.69 -3.01 -14.52
C TRP A 38 -5.99 -4.33 -14.86
N CYS A 39 -4.79 -4.23 -15.40
CA CYS A 39 -3.91 -5.38 -15.53
C CYS A 39 -3.11 -5.58 -14.24
N LEU A 40 -2.37 -6.69 -14.16
CA LEU A 40 -1.59 -7.01 -12.98
C LEU A 40 -0.54 -5.94 -12.66
N LEU A 41 0.14 -5.40 -13.69
CA LEU A 41 1.11 -4.31 -13.50
C LEU A 41 0.47 -3.08 -12.84
N GLU A 42 -0.72 -2.69 -13.29
CA GLU A 42 -1.43 -1.54 -12.73
C GLU A 42 -1.82 -1.80 -11.27
N ILE A 43 -2.24 -3.03 -10.95
CA ILE A 43 -2.57 -3.42 -9.58
C ILE A 43 -1.34 -3.31 -8.67
N ILE A 44 -0.18 -3.79 -9.13
CA ILE A 44 1.06 -3.73 -8.34
C ILE A 44 1.49 -2.28 -8.10
N CYS A 45 1.41 -1.44 -9.13
CA CYS A 45 1.69 0.00 -8.98
C CYS A 45 0.75 0.64 -7.97
N HIS A 46 -0.53 0.27 -8.02
CA HIS A 46 -1.53 0.74 -7.06
C HIS A 46 -1.18 0.31 -5.64
N LEU A 47 -0.80 -0.95 -5.44
CA LEU A 47 -0.43 -1.46 -4.12
C LEU A 47 0.80 -0.74 -3.56
N TYR A 48 1.79 -0.43 -4.41
CA TYR A 48 2.95 0.34 -4.00
C TYR A 48 2.56 1.73 -3.50
N ASP A 49 1.71 2.43 -4.24
CA ASP A 49 1.26 3.76 -3.85
C ASP A 49 0.35 3.72 -2.62
N GLU A 50 -0.52 2.71 -2.50
CA GLU A 50 -1.39 2.53 -1.34
C GLU A 50 -0.60 2.27 -0.06
N GLU A 51 0.44 1.44 -0.12
CA GLU A 51 1.28 1.14 1.05
C GLU A 51 1.92 2.42 1.57
N ARG A 52 2.42 3.26 0.70
CA ARG A 52 3.17 4.47 1.01
C ARG A 52 2.29 5.66 1.36
N GLU A 53 1.25 5.91 0.56
CA GLU A 53 0.46 7.15 0.62
C GLU A 53 -0.90 6.98 1.28
N HIS A 54 -1.33 5.73 1.52
CA HIS A 54 -2.62 5.46 2.14
C HIS A 54 -2.44 4.76 3.49
N PHE A 55 -2.04 3.50 3.49
CA PHE A 55 -2.01 2.71 4.74
C PHE A 55 -1.00 3.24 5.76
N ARG A 56 0.25 3.37 5.37
CA ARG A 56 1.29 3.87 6.29
C ARG A 56 1.03 5.31 6.68
N TYR A 57 0.66 6.15 5.73
CA TYR A 57 0.35 7.55 5.99
C TYR A 57 -0.81 7.71 6.98
N ARG A 58 -1.90 6.97 6.77
CA ARG A 58 -3.08 7.07 7.65
C ARG A 58 -2.77 6.56 9.05
N THR A 59 -2.03 5.46 9.17
CA THR A 59 -1.64 4.93 10.47
C THR A 59 -0.79 5.94 11.22
N LYS A 60 0.20 6.52 10.55
CA LYS A 60 1.05 7.55 11.14
C LYS A 60 0.26 8.78 11.54
N HIS A 61 -0.64 9.23 10.69
CA HIS A 61 -1.51 10.37 10.98
C HIS A 61 -2.37 10.12 12.23
N SER A 62 -2.96 8.93 12.33
CA SER A 62 -3.81 8.58 13.48
C SER A 62 -3.03 8.54 14.79
N LEU A 63 -1.77 8.13 14.75
CA LEU A 63 -0.92 8.07 15.95
C LEU A 63 -0.33 9.42 16.33
N GLU A 64 0.06 10.23 15.36
CA GLU A 64 0.79 11.49 15.59
C GLU A 64 -0.11 12.72 15.59
N ASN A 65 -1.13 12.75 14.72
CA ASN A 65 -2.01 13.91 14.53
C ASN A 65 -3.48 13.49 14.44
N PRO A 66 -4.04 12.82 15.48
CA PRO A 66 -5.41 12.29 15.38
C PRO A 66 -6.49 13.36 15.22
N GLU A 67 -6.20 14.60 15.61
CA GLU A 67 -7.16 15.72 15.55
C GLU A 67 -7.24 16.37 14.16
N SER A 68 -6.25 16.14 13.30
CA SER A 68 -6.23 16.71 11.96
C SER A 68 -7.10 15.89 11.00
N ILE A 69 -7.70 16.58 10.03
CA ILE A 69 -8.48 15.93 8.97
C ILE A 69 -7.52 15.29 7.97
N LEU A 70 -7.77 14.03 7.62
CA LEU A 70 -7.01 13.35 6.58
C LEU A 70 -7.24 14.01 5.22
N PRO A 71 -6.19 14.26 4.42
CA PRO A 71 -6.38 14.72 3.05
C PRO A 71 -7.08 13.66 2.21
N SER A 72 -7.89 14.12 1.27
CA SER A 72 -8.52 13.24 0.29
C SER A 72 -7.49 12.73 -0.69
N ILE A 73 -7.63 11.46 -1.11
CA ILE A 73 -6.84 10.86 -2.17
C ILE A 73 -7.79 10.31 -3.22
N ASN A 74 -7.29 10.18 -4.44
CA ASN A 74 -8.04 9.62 -5.57
C ASN A 74 -7.21 8.54 -6.27
N PRO A 75 -7.07 7.35 -5.64
CA PRO A 75 -6.25 6.28 -6.21
C PRO A 75 -6.61 5.87 -7.64
N PRO A 76 -7.89 5.80 -8.04
CA PRO A 76 -8.21 5.48 -9.44
C PRO A 76 -7.60 6.45 -10.46
N ALA A 77 -7.47 7.73 -10.11
CA ALA A 77 -6.87 8.72 -10.99
C ALA A 77 -5.36 8.51 -11.15
N TRP A 78 -4.69 7.91 -10.19
CA TRP A 78 -3.24 7.67 -10.23
C TRP A 78 -2.83 6.78 -11.39
N VAL A 79 -3.73 5.88 -11.84
CA VAL A 79 -3.45 4.96 -12.96
C VAL A 79 -3.00 5.73 -14.20
N GLN A 80 -3.69 6.82 -14.51
CA GLN A 80 -3.36 7.68 -15.65
C GLN A 80 -2.29 8.71 -15.30
N GLU A 81 -2.45 9.38 -14.17
CA GLU A 81 -1.56 10.47 -13.74
C GLU A 81 -0.12 10.00 -13.53
N ARG A 82 0.07 8.76 -13.05
CA ARG A 82 1.39 8.20 -12.75
C ARG A 82 1.85 7.17 -13.78
N ASP A 83 1.08 7.03 -14.87
CA ASP A 83 1.45 6.19 -16.02
C ASP A 83 1.84 4.77 -15.62
N TYR A 84 0.98 4.10 -14.86
CA TYR A 84 1.24 2.75 -14.33
C TYR A 84 1.56 1.73 -15.43
N ILE A 85 0.89 1.84 -16.58
CA ILE A 85 1.03 0.86 -17.66
C ILE A 85 2.44 0.83 -18.27
N ASN A 86 3.20 1.91 -18.11
CA ASN A 86 4.55 2.03 -18.65
C ASN A 86 5.65 1.84 -17.59
N GLN A 87 5.30 1.43 -16.39
CA GLN A 87 6.28 1.13 -15.35
C GLN A 87 6.92 -0.23 -15.58
N ASP A 88 8.13 -0.42 -15.06
CA ASP A 88 8.81 -1.71 -15.13
C ASP A 88 8.25 -2.66 -14.08
N TYR A 89 7.72 -3.80 -14.52
CA TYR A 89 7.00 -4.75 -13.67
C TYR A 89 7.85 -5.25 -12.49
N GLU A 90 9.05 -5.77 -12.75
CA GLU A 90 9.91 -6.31 -11.69
C GLU A 90 10.38 -5.21 -10.73
N THR A 91 10.67 -4.02 -11.27
CA THR A 91 11.03 -2.85 -10.46
C THR A 91 9.88 -2.49 -9.51
N MET A 92 8.64 -2.52 -9.98
CA MET A 92 7.49 -2.17 -9.15
C MET A 92 7.24 -3.20 -8.05
N ILE A 93 7.46 -4.48 -8.32
CA ILE A 93 7.40 -5.52 -7.29
C ILE A 93 8.42 -5.23 -6.19
N ASN A 94 9.66 -4.93 -6.57
CA ASN A 94 10.73 -4.63 -5.63
C ASN A 94 10.46 -3.36 -4.83
N LYS A 95 9.88 -2.35 -5.47
CA LYS A 95 9.46 -1.11 -4.78
C LYS A 95 8.37 -1.37 -3.75
N PHE A 96 7.38 -2.19 -4.08
CA PHE A 96 6.33 -2.55 -3.13
C PHE A 96 6.91 -3.30 -1.93
N VAL A 97 7.76 -4.30 -2.19
CA VAL A 97 8.43 -5.07 -1.13
C VAL A 97 9.22 -4.13 -0.22
N HIS A 98 9.97 -3.20 -0.80
CA HIS A 98 10.76 -2.22 -0.03
C HIS A 98 9.86 -1.33 0.82
N GLU A 99 8.74 -0.85 0.27
CA GLU A 99 7.80 -0.01 1.02
C GLU A 99 7.14 -0.78 2.16
N ARG A 100 6.80 -2.05 1.94
CA ARG A 100 6.26 -2.90 3.00
C ARG A 100 7.29 -3.11 4.10
N GLU A 101 8.56 -3.34 3.76
CA GLU A 101 9.64 -3.43 4.75
C GLU A 101 9.78 -2.14 5.53
N SER A 102 9.69 -1.00 4.86
CA SER A 102 9.75 0.32 5.51
C SER A 102 8.59 0.49 6.51
N SER A 103 7.39 0.06 6.14
CA SER A 103 6.23 0.11 7.04
C SER A 103 6.41 -0.80 8.25
N ILE A 104 6.91 -2.01 8.05
CA ILE A 104 7.15 -2.98 9.13
C ILE A 104 8.21 -2.43 10.09
N ASN A 105 9.32 -1.92 9.56
CA ASN A 105 10.40 -1.35 10.38
C ASN A 105 9.92 -0.15 11.19
N TRP A 106 9.11 0.71 10.56
CA TRP A 106 8.53 1.85 11.26
C TRP A 106 7.61 1.40 12.41
N LEU A 107 6.72 0.45 12.16
CA LEU A 107 5.82 -0.09 13.18
C LEU A 107 6.58 -0.73 14.34
N GLN A 108 7.67 -1.46 14.04
CA GLN A 108 8.51 -2.07 15.07
C GLN A 108 9.26 -1.02 15.90
N SER A 109 9.51 0.15 15.34
CA SER A 109 10.23 1.22 16.03
C SER A 109 9.36 1.99 17.03
N LEU A 110 8.03 1.83 16.97
CA LEU A 110 7.11 2.58 17.82
C LEU A 110 7.16 2.04 19.27
N PRO A 111 7.46 2.89 20.26
CA PRO A 111 7.64 2.40 21.65
C PRO A 111 6.32 2.05 22.35
N SER A 112 5.28 2.86 22.21
CA SER A 112 3.99 2.65 22.87
C SER A 112 2.90 3.36 22.10
N PRO A 113 2.56 2.89 20.88
CA PRO A 113 1.60 3.59 20.06
C PRO A 113 0.20 3.50 20.63
N ASN A 114 -0.57 4.56 20.47
CA ASN A 114 -1.97 4.60 20.91
C ASN A 114 -2.89 4.12 19.77
N TRP A 115 -3.14 2.84 19.72
CA TRP A 115 -3.98 2.21 18.71
C TRP A 115 -5.47 2.57 18.82
N GLU A 116 -5.86 3.18 19.93
CA GLU A 116 -7.24 3.62 20.16
C GLU A 116 -7.54 4.99 19.51
N ASN A 117 -6.53 5.69 19.00
CA ASN A 117 -6.72 6.96 18.31
C ASN A 117 -7.61 6.81 17.09
N VAL A 118 -8.50 7.77 16.90
CA VAL A 118 -9.33 7.89 15.70
C VAL A 118 -8.99 9.17 14.96
N HIS A 119 -9.27 9.20 13.66
CA HIS A 119 -9.07 10.38 12.83
C HIS A 119 -10.32 10.67 12.02
N HIS A 120 -10.45 11.92 11.57
CA HIS A 120 -11.57 12.33 10.73
C HIS A 120 -11.27 12.04 9.26
N HIS A 121 -12.10 11.22 8.65
CA HIS A 121 -12.00 10.94 7.21
C HIS A 121 -12.93 11.91 6.47
N PRO A 122 -12.46 12.55 5.38
CA PRO A 122 -13.26 13.56 4.68
C PRO A 122 -14.56 13.04 4.07
N LYS A 123 -14.69 11.74 3.86
CA LYS A 123 -15.90 11.11 3.30
C LYS A 123 -16.64 10.24 4.29
N LEU A 124 -15.95 9.61 5.24
CA LEU A 124 -16.50 8.61 6.13
C LEU A 124 -16.69 9.09 7.57
N GLY A 125 -16.21 10.27 7.90
CA GLY A 125 -16.24 10.78 9.28
C GLY A 125 -15.13 10.16 10.14
N ASN A 126 -15.39 10.06 11.45
CA ASN A 126 -14.40 9.50 12.38
C ASN A 126 -14.20 7.99 12.15
N MET A 127 -12.94 7.57 12.21
CA MET A 127 -12.56 6.19 11.96
C MET A 127 -11.70 5.63 13.09
#